data_59e39ebb9805f541e35461bdfda3f68a
#
_entry.id   59e39ebb9805f541e35461bdfda3f68a
#
_cell.length_a   1.000
_cell.length_b   1.000
_cell.length_c   1.000
_cell.angle_alpha   90.00
_cell.angle_beta   90.00
_cell.angle_gamma   90.00
#
_symmetry.space_group_name_H-M   'P 1'
#
loop_
_entity.id
_entity.type
_entity.pdbx_description
1 polymer ?
#
loop_
_entity_poly.entity_id
_entity_poly.type
_entity_poly.pdbx_seq_one_letter_code
_entity_poly.pdbx_strand_id
1 'polypeptide(L)'
;MKKLIAIFVALVMLLFSVAALAETKITVNGTGEVRVSADTAIISLGVNARDKDVLKAQQKVNETIAAIRTALIEQGVKEENIYTDFINIYPLYDYSNDQEQLAAYNASSTLAIKVTDMESVGSLIDVCFAAGANTLNGISFSASDTEEAKTEAMKKAVTDAKKKAEILAEASGLKIIGIEIISEGGVYSYQNNVGNVYAKGVDDIVEEAEADAGTVVQSAKLIVSASVSITFEAE
;
A
#
# COMPACT_ATOMS: atom_id res chain seq x y z
N MET A 1 31.21 -33.40 66.62
CA MET A 1 31.39 -33.72 65.18
C MET A 1 30.14 -33.44 64.33
N LYS A 2 28.95 -33.97 64.67
CA LYS A 2 27.72 -33.74 63.85
C LYS A 2 27.30 -32.29 63.74
N LYS A 3 27.48 -31.46 64.79
CA LYS A 3 27.14 -30.02 64.74
C LYS A 3 28.09 -29.17 63.85
N LEU A 4 29.39 -29.57 63.84
CA LEU A 4 30.39 -28.92 62.97
C LEU A 4 30.17 -29.27 61.50
N ILE A 5 29.74 -30.47 61.17
CA ILE A 5 29.38 -30.86 59.80
C ILE A 5 28.13 -30.14 59.34
N ALA A 6 27.11 -29.93 60.18
CA ALA A 6 25.91 -29.19 59.81
C ALA A 6 26.20 -27.72 59.54
N ILE A 7 27.11 -27.09 60.30
CA ILE A 7 27.53 -25.68 60.08
C ILE A 7 28.34 -25.57 58.80
N PHE A 8 29.20 -26.54 58.51
CA PHE A 8 29.99 -26.57 57.28
C PHE A 8 29.10 -26.75 56.03
N VAL A 9 28.10 -27.64 56.11
CA VAL A 9 27.14 -27.83 55.02
C VAL A 9 26.27 -26.61 54.83
N ALA A 10 25.83 -25.92 55.90
CA ALA A 10 25.07 -24.67 55.78
C ALA A 10 25.91 -23.54 55.20
N LEU A 11 27.22 -23.47 55.55
CA LEU A 11 28.14 -22.48 54.98
C LEU A 11 28.44 -22.74 53.50
N VAL A 12 28.54 -24.00 53.09
CA VAL A 12 28.72 -24.41 51.71
C VAL A 12 27.43 -24.13 50.88
N MET A 13 26.24 -24.33 51.45
CA MET A 13 24.97 -23.96 50.79
C MET A 13 24.81 -22.44 50.64
N LEU A 14 25.35 -21.63 51.53
CA LEU A 14 25.34 -20.17 51.43
C LEU A 14 26.35 -19.66 50.37
N LEU A 15 27.39 -20.43 50.04
CA LEU A 15 28.35 -20.10 48.98
C LEU A 15 27.83 -20.42 47.58
N PHE A 16 26.77 -21.27 47.46
CA PHE A 16 26.10 -21.62 46.23
C PHE A 16 24.85 -20.77 45.94
N SER A 17 24.61 -19.68 46.69
CA SER A 17 23.75 -18.64 46.18
C SER A 17 24.48 -17.96 45.01
N VAL A 18 24.55 -18.66 43.88
CA VAL A 18 24.85 -18.07 42.57
C VAL A 18 23.85 -16.92 42.46
N ALA A 19 24.35 -15.70 42.59
CA ALA A 19 23.59 -14.56 42.19
C ALA A 19 23.15 -14.84 40.74
N ALA A 20 21.90 -15.21 40.55
CA ALA A 20 21.31 -15.18 39.24
C ALA A 20 21.45 -13.74 38.80
N LEU A 21 22.50 -13.45 38.04
CA LEU A 21 22.64 -12.19 37.37
C LEU A 21 21.39 -12.12 36.50
N ALA A 22 20.44 -11.32 36.94
CA ALA A 22 19.24 -11.07 36.14
C ALA A 22 19.74 -10.39 34.85
N GLU A 23 19.84 -11.18 33.80
CA GLU A 23 20.16 -10.65 32.48
C GLU A 23 19.11 -9.58 32.14
N THR A 24 19.58 -8.33 32.05
CA THR A 24 18.70 -7.23 31.67
C THR A 24 18.48 -7.31 30.18
N LYS A 25 17.21 -7.27 29.75
CA LYS A 25 16.83 -7.36 28.35
C LYS A 25 16.23 -6.05 27.87
N ILE A 26 16.67 -5.60 26.72
CA ILE A 26 16.15 -4.41 26.04
C ILE A 26 15.50 -4.87 24.75
N THR A 27 14.18 -4.76 24.67
CA THR A 27 13.42 -5.07 23.45
C THR A 27 13.01 -3.78 22.76
N VAL A 28 13.34 -3.65 21.48
CA VAL A 28 13.02 -2.48 20.68
C VAL A 28 12.46 -2.89 19.32
N ASN A 29 11.63 -2.02 18.76
CA ASN A 29 11.16 -2.14 17.40
C ASN A 29 11.93 -1.16 16.50
N GLY A 30 12.52 -1.68 15.43
CA GLY A 30 13.16 -0.90 14.39
C GLY A 30 12.30 -0.83 13.14
N THR A 31 12.37 0.29 12.45
CA THR A 31 11.67 0.52 11.19
C THR A 31 12.66 1.05 10.13
N GLY A 32 12.42 0.68 8.88
CA GLY A 32 13.20 1.16 7.75
C GLY A 32 12.32 1.41 6.54
N GLU A 33 12.57 2.50 5.85
CA GLU A 33 11.81 2.89 4.68
C GLU A 33 12.73 3.20 3.49
N VAL A 34 12.28 2.78 2.30
CA VAL A 34 12.91 3.09 1.01
C VAL A 34 11.82 3.58 0.06
N ARG A 35 12.14 4.64 -0.68
CA ARG A 35 11.24 5.18 -1.71
C ARG A 35 11.64 4.65 -3.07
N VAL A 36 10.67 4.10 -3.81
CA VAL A 36 10.84 3.59 -5.18
C VAL A 36 9.92 4.36 -6.10
N SER A 37 10.35 4.63 -7.31
CA SER A 37 9.46 5.15 -8.34
C SER A 37 8.56 4.03 -8.87
N ALA A 38 7.29 4.34 -9.09
CA ALA A 38 6.41 3.42 -9.79
C ALA A 38 6.83 3.29 -11.25
N ASP A 39 6.76 2.08 -11.79
CA ASP A 39 7.01 1.74 -13.20
C ASP A 39 5.81 1.09 -13.87
N THR A 40 4.74 0.90 -13.12
CA THR A 40 3.49 0.29 -13.59
C THR A 40 2.32 1.06 -13.02
N ALA A 41 1.35 1.40 -13.86
CA ALA A 41 0.05 1.92 -13.47
C ALA A 41 -1.05 0.95 -13.89
N ILE A 42 -2.09 0.82 -13.08
CA ILE A 42 -3.34 0.14 -13.43
C ILE A 42 -4.43 1.20 -13.39
N ILE A 43 -4.98 1.52 -14.57
CA ILE A 43 -6.10 2.44 -14.72
C ILE A 43 -7.37 1.62 -14.60
N SER A 44 -8.24 1.96 -13.65
CA SER A 44 -9.56 1.34 -13.48
C SER A 44 -10.61 2.34 -13.96
N LEU A 45 -11.19 2.08 -15.12
CA LEU A 45 -12.22 2.91 -15.74
C LEU A 45 -13.24 2.07 -16.47
N GLY A 46 -14.37 2.63 -16.78
CA GLY A 46 -15.42 1.85 -17.44
C GLY A 46 -16.59 2.69 -17.91
N VAL A 47 -17.68 1.99 -18.07
CA VAL A 47 -18.94 2.58 -18.53
C VAL A 47 -20.10 2.08 -17.69
N ASN A 48 -21.04 2.97 -17.50
CA ASN A 48 -22.34 2.62 -16.95
C ASN A 48 -23.45 3.14 -17.88
N ALA A 49 -24.49 2.31 -18.10
CA ALA A 49 -25.62 2.66 -18.93
C ALA A 49 -26.93 2.21 -18.28
N ARG A 50 -28.00 2.95 -18.58
CA ARG A 50 -29.35 2.67 -18.08
C ARG A 50 -30.31 2.43 -19.22
N ASP A 51 -31.20 1.47 -19.04
CA ASP A 51 -32.35 1.22 -19.92
C ASP A 51 -33.48 0.56 -19.13
N LYS A 52 -34.75 0.70 -19.61
CA LYS A 52 -35.87 -0.04 -19.04
C LYS A 52 -35.80 -1.54 -19.32
N ASP A 53 -35.07 -1.93 -20.36
CA ASP A 53 -34.79 -3.30 -20.76
C ASP A 53 -33.36 -3.68 -20.35
N VAL A 54 -33.21 -4.74 -19.57
CA VAL A 54 -31.93 -5.22 -19.07
C VAL A 54 -30.95 -5.57 -20.19
N LEU A 55 -31.43 -6.19 -21.27
CA LEU A 55 -30.60 -6.59 -22.41
C LEU A 55 -30.08 -5.36 -23.16
N LYS A 56 -30.92 -4.32 -23.31
CA LYS A 56 -30.48 -3.06 -23.92
C LYS A 56 -29.47 -2.30 -23.08
N ALA A 57 -29.65 -2.27 -21.76
CA ALA A 57 -28.67 -1.69 -20.87
C ALA A 57 -27.31 -2.42 -21.00
N GLN A 58 -27.32 -3.76 -20.99
CA GLN A 58 -26.13 -4.57 -21.16
C GLN A 58 -25.48 -4.38 -22.55
N GLN A 59 -26.28 -4.34 -23.62
CA GLN A 59 -25.78 -4.15 -24.99
C GLN A 59 -25.03 -2.82 -25.12
N LYS A 60 -25.58 -1.72 -24.60
CA LYS A 60 -24.92 -0.40 -24.60
C LYS A 60 -23.56 -0.46 -23.92
N VAL A 61 -23.47 -1.11 -22.76
CA VAL A 61 -22.21 -1.30 -22.03
C VAL A 61 -21.21 -2.08 -22.87
N ASN A 62 -21.63 -3.22 -23.44
CA ASN A 62 -20.76 -4.09 -24.23
C ASN A 62 -20.20 -3.39 -25.48
N GLU A 63 -21.06 -2.63 -26.21
CA GLU A 63 -20.64 -1.84 -27.37
C GLU A 63 -19.59 -0.80 -27.00
N THR A 64 -19.81 -0.07 -25.90
CA THR A 64 -18.86 0.95 -25.45
C THR A 64 -17.55 0.31 -24.95
N ILE A 65 -17.60 -0.79 -24.20
CA ILE A 65 -16.40 -1.52 -23.76
C ILE A 65 -15.59 -2.02 -24.97
N ALA A 66 -16.25 -2.51 -26.02
CA ALA A 66 -15.57 -2.91 -27.26
C ALA A 66 -14.87 -1.72 -27.94
N ALA A 67 -15.55 -0.57 -28.01
CA ALA A 67 -14.94 0.66 -28.57
C ALA A 67 -13.71 1.13 -27.77
N ILE A 68 -13.79 1.11 -26.43
CA ILE A 68 -12.67 1.46 -25.55
C ILE A 68 -11.49 0.51 -25.77
N ARG A 69 -11.72 -0.82 -25.83
CA ARG A 69 -10.67 -1.80 -26.08
C ARG A 69 -9.99 -1.56 -27.42
N THR A 70 -10.77 -1.31 -28.48
CA THR A 70 -10.24 -1.00 -29.81
C THR A 70 -9.37 0.24 -29.77
N ALA A 71 -9.85 1.33 -29.19
CA ALA A 71 -9.11 2.59 -29.07
C ALA A 71 -7.79 2.42 -28.29
N LEU A 72 -7.78 1.65 -27.22
CA LEU A 72 -6.57 1.34 -26.44
C LEU A 72 -5.54 0.52 -27.24
N ILE A 73 -6.00 -0.47 -28.01
CA ILE A 73 -5.12 -1.28 -28.88
C ILE A 73 -4.51 -0.42 -29.98
N GLU A 74 -5.28 0.51 -30.56
CA GLU A 74 -4.79 1.49 -31.56
C GLU A 74 -3.73 2.43 -31.00
N GLN A 75 -3.77 2.72 -29.68
CA GLN A 75 -2.72 3.46 -28.97
C GLN A 75 -1.53 2.58 -28.54
N GLY A 76 -1.49 1.33 -28.95
CA GLY A 76 -0.37 0.41 -28.68
C GLY A 76 -0.46 -0.33 -27.34
N VAL A 77 -1.56 -0.23 -26.60
CA VAL A 77 -1.77 -1.05 -25.41
C VAL A 77 -1.98 -2.49 -25.83
N LYS A 78 -1.18 -3.41 -25.29
CA LYS A 78 -1.31 -4.84 -25.60
C LYS A 78 -2.63 -5.39 -25.09
N GLU A 79 -3.26 -6.27 -25.84
CA GLU A 79 -4.54 -6.85 -25.47
C GLU A 79 -4.50 -7.59 -24.12
N GLU A 80 -3.38 -8.26 -23.81
CA GLU A 80 -3.12 -8.95 -22.54
C GLU A 80 -3.10 -8.02 -21.31
N ASN A 81 -2.92 -6.72 -21.54
CA ASN A 81 -2.90 -5.68 -20.51
C ASN A 81 -4.28 -5.02 -20.28
N ILE A 82 -5.32 -5.46 -21.03
CA ILE A 82 -6.67 -4.93 -20.94
C ILE A 82 -7.58 -6.06 -20.50
N TYR A 83 -8.03 -6.04 -19.25
CA TYR A 83 -8.90 -7.09 -18.73
C TYR A 83 -10.13 -6.50 -18.02
N THR A 84 -11.20 -7.28 -17.97
CA THR A 84 -12.40 -6.88 -17.25
C THR A 84 -12.17 -7.07 -15.75
N ASP A 85 -12.33 -6.00 -15.00
CA ASP A 85 -12.20 -5.97 -13.55
C ASP A 85 -13.54 -6.29 -12.88
N PHE A 86 -14.62 -5.66 -13.36
CA PHE A 86 -15.92 -5.77 -12.74
C PHE A 86 -17.06 -5.63 -13.76
N ILE A 87 -18.12 -6.43 -13.57
CA ILE A 87 -19.40 -6.31 -14.28
C ILE A 87 -20.52 -6.38 -13.27
N ASN A 88 -21.47 -5.46 -13.36
CA ASN A 88 -22.65 -5.46 -12.50
C ASN A 88 -23.88 -4.99 -13.26
N ILE A 89 -25.02 -5.63 -12.99
CA ILE A 89 -26.33 -5.26 -13.52
C ILE A 89 -27.34 -5.36 -12.38
N TYR A 90 -28.07 -4.28 -12.14
CA TYR A 90 -29.08 -4.25 -11.09
C TYR A 90 -30.27 -3.36 -11.46
N PRO A 91 -31.49 -3.68 -10.95
CA PRO A 91 -32.67 -2.85 -11.13
C PRO A 91 -32.58 -1.57 -10.29
N LEU A 92 -33.11 -0.49 -10.85
CA LEU A 92 -33.36 0.77 -10.16
C LEU A 92 -34.87 0.91 -9.96
N TYR A 93 -35.28 1.21 -8.73
CA TYR A 93 -36.68 1.40 -8.37
C TYR A 93 -36.99 2.87 -8.08
N ASP A 94 -38.17 3.30 -8.46
CA ASP A 94 -38.75 4.58 -8.09
C ASP A 94 -39.72 4.40 -6.93
N TYR A 95 -39.56 5.19 -5.90
CA TYR A 95 -40.35 5.18 -4.65
C TYR A 95 -41.22 6.45 -4.48
N SER A 96 -41.33 7.30 -5.52
CA SER A 96 -41.95 8.61 -5.40
C SER A 96 -43.45 8.61 -5.12
N ASN A 97 -44.16 7.48 -5.30
CA ASN A 97 -45.60 7.38 -5.15
C ASN A 97 -46.06 6.35 -4.10
N ASP A 98 -45.29 6.14 -3.03
CA ASP A 98 -45.53 5.08 -2.01
C ASP A 98 -45.64 3.65 -2.58
N GLN A 99 -45.23 3.45 -3.82
CA GLN A 99 -45.18 2.15 -4.50
C GLN A 99 -43.83 1.96 -5.13
N GLU A 100 -43.28 0.77 -4.91
CA GLU A 100 -42.07 0.33 -5.57
C GLU A 100 -42.34 0.02 -7.03
N GLN A 101 -41.80 0.84 -7.95
CA GLN A 101 -41.92 0.63 -9.39
C GLN A 101 -40.54 0.54 -10.02
N LEU A 102 -40.34 -0.48 -10.88
CA LEU A 102 -39.10 -0.60 -11.64
C LEU A 102 -38.95 0.58 -12.58
N ALA A 103 -37.94 1.44 -12.33
CA ALA A 103 -37.63 2.61 -13.14
C ALA A 103 -36.74 2.27 -14.34
N ALA A 104 -35.68 1.51 -14.11
CA ALA A 104 -34.71 1.08 -15.12
C ALA A 104 -33.81 -0.03 -14.60
N TYR A 105 -33.00 -0.61 -15.48
CA TYR A 105 -31.80 -1.38 -15.11
C TYR A 105 -30.57 -0.51 -15.31
N ASN A 106 -29.63 -0.61 -14.38
CA ASN A 106 -28.28 -0.04 -14.52
C ASN A 106 -27.32 -1.19 -14.81
N ALA A 107 -26.63 -1.12 -15.94
CA ALA A 107 -25.54 -2.02 -16.29
C ALA A 107 -24.24 -1.28 -16.25
N SER A 108 -23.19 -1.88 -15.70
CA SER A 108 -21.86 -1.31 -15.64
C SER A 108 -20.78 -2.35 -15.92
N SER A 109 -19.71 -1.93 -16.55
CA SER A 109 -18.49 -2.74 -16.73
C SER A 109 -17.27 -1.86 -16.56
N THR A 110 -16.29 -2.36 -15.82
CA THR A 110 -15.02 -1.72 -15.55
C THR A 110 -13.89 -2.53 -16.18
N LEU A 111 -12.98 -1.84 -16.84
CA LEU A 111 -11.72 -2.39 -17.32
C LEU A 111 -10.60 -1.99 -16.36
N ALA A 112 -9.66 -2.90 -16.18
CA ALA A 112 -8.35 -2.59 -15.62
C ALA A 112 -7.32 -2.64 -16.76
N ILE A 113 -6.55 -1.57 -16.90
CA ILE A 113 -5.61 -1.35 -17.99
C ILE A 113 -4.24 -1.20 -17.37
N LYS A 114 -3.35 -2.17 -17.62
CA LYS A 114 -1.97 -2.14 -17.16
C LYS A 114 -1.13 -1.32 -18.13
N VAL A 115 -0.46 -0.31 -17.62
CA VAL A 115 0.38 0.64 -18.37
C VAL A 115 1.76 0.67 -17.73
N THR A 116 2.82 0.55 -18.53
CA THR A 116 4.22 0.66 -18.07
C THR A 116 4.89 1.94 -18.52
N ASP A 117 4.31 2.63 -19.49
CA ASP A 117 4.71 3.99 -19.87
C ASP A 117 3.92 5.01 -19.05
N MET A 118 4.56 5.55 -18.01
CA MET A 118 3.92 6.48 -17.08
C MET A 118 3.49 7.80 -17.74
N GLU A 119 4.15 8.22 -18.82
CA GLU A 119 3.84 9.46 -19.52
C GLU A 119 2.55 9.34 -20.34
N SER A 120 2.22 8.13 -20.78
CA SER A 120 1.01 7.85 -21.57
C SER A 120 -0.26 7.70 -20.73
N VAL A 121 -0.18 7.60 -19.41
CA VAL A 121 -1.33 7.29 -18.54
C VAL A 121 -2.46 8.31 -18.72
N GLY A 122 -2.15 9.60 -18.74
CA GLY A 122 -3.15 10.67 -18.91
C GLY A 122 -3.83 10.60 -20.28
N SER A 123 -3.06 10.52 -21.35
CA SER A 123 -3.58 10.45 -22.72
C SER A 123 -4.43 9.20 -22.96
N LEU A 124 -4.08 8.06 -22.36
CA LEU A 124 -4.88 6.83 -22.46
C LEU A 124 -6.23 6.97 -21.76
N ILE A 125 -6.30 7.70 -20.65
CA ILE A 125 -7.57 8.03 -19.98
C ILE A 125 -8.44 8.90 -20.92
N ASP A 126 -7.87 9.92 -21.54
CA ASP A 126 -8.59 10.79 -22.46
C ASP A 126 -9.11 10.03 -23.68
N VAL A 127 -8.31 9.12 -24.24
CA VAL A 127 -8.72 8.18 -25.31
C VAL A 127 -9.92 7.33 -24.88
N CYS A 128 -9.90 6.80 -23.67
CA CYS A 128 -11.01 6.01 -23.14
C CYS A 128 -12.30 6.84 -23.02
N PHE A 129 -12.21 8.08 -22.51
CA PHE A 129 -13.36 8.97 -22.43
C PHE A 129 -13.89 9.34 -23.81
N ALA A 130 -13.00 9.61 -24.79
CA ALA A 130 -13.39 9.86 -26.17
C ALA A 130 -14.09 8.63 -26.81
N ALA A 131 -13.70 7.42 -26.42
CA ALA A 131 -14.33 6.16 -26.85
C ALA A 131 -15.64 5.82 -26.10
N GLY A 132 -16.07 6.67 -25.14
CA GLY A 132 -17.35 6.57 -24.46
C GLY A 132 -17.30 6.06 -23.01
N ALA A 133 -16.12 5.91 -22.41
CA ALA A 133 -16.01 5.71 -20.96
C ALA A 133 -16.71 6.88 -20.24
N ASN A 134 -17.38 6.58 -19.12
CA ASN A 134 -18.06 7.59 -18.31
C ASN A 134 -17.80 7.41 -16.80
N THR A 135 -16.94 6.49 -16.44
CA THR A 135 -16.50 6.27 -15.05
C THR A 135 -14.99 6.09 -15.00
N LEU A 136 -14.33 6.77 -14.06
CA LEU A 136 -12.95 6.55 -13.66
C LEU A 136 -12.94 6.21 -12.17
N ASN A 137 -12.60 4.96 -11.84
CA ASN A 137 -12.61 4.49 -10.46
C ASN A 137 -11.30 4.78 -9.74
N GLY A 138 -10.23 5.03 -10.50
CA GLY A 138 -8.93 5.42 -9.97
C GLY A 138 -7.76 4.87 -10.76
N ILE A 139 -6.57 5.25 -10.29
CA ILE A 139 -5.29 4.77 -10.82
C ILE A 139 -4.50 4.20 -9.65
N SER A 140 -4.00 2.98 -9.80
CA SER A 140 -3.14 2.31 -8.85
C SER A 140 -1.73 2.23 -9.43
N PHE A 141 -0.72 2.61 -8.64
CA PHE A 141 0.68 2.57 -9.04
C PHE A 141 1.42 1.45 -8.32
N SER A 142 2.33 0.78 -9.03
CA SER A 142 3.17 -0.27 -8.47
C SER A 142 4.58 -0.21 -9.08
N ALA A 143 5.53 -0.86 -8.41
CA ALA A 143 6.86 -1.13 -8.96
C ALA A 143 6.97 -2.63 -9.23
N SER A 144 7.45 -2.99 -10.41
CA SER A 144 7.59 -4.38 -10.85
C SER A 144 8.66 -5.14 -10.07
N ASP A 145 9.72 -4.43 -9.66
CA ASP A 145 10.79 -4.99 -8.83
C ASP A 145 10.99 -4.14 -7.56
N THR A 146 10.78 -4.76 -6.41
CA THR A 146 10.98 -4.15 -5.09
C THR A 146 11.97 -4.92 -4.22
N GLU A 147 12.64 -5.96 -4.71
CA GLU A 147 13.48 -6.84 -3.89
C GLU A 147 14.71 -6.12 -3.31
N GLU A 148 15.35 -5.28 -4.11
CA GLU A 148 16.45 -4.45 -3.62
C GLU A 148 15.97 -3.46 -2.55
N ALA A 149 14.85 -2.81 -2.79
CA ALA A 149 14.24 -1.86 -1.85
C ALA A 149 13.80 -2.55 -0.55
N LYS A 150 13.25 -3.76 -0.60
CA LYS A 150 12.92 -4.57 0.57
C LYS A 150 14.16 -4.90 1.40
N THR A 151 15.21 -5.34 0.72
CA THR A 151 16.51 -5.65 1.37
C THR A 151 17.08 -4.41 2.06
N GLU A 152 17.06 -3.27 1.41
CA GLU A 152 17.56 -2.01 1.96
C GLU A 152 16.69 -1.52 3.13
N ALA A 153 15.35 -1.62 3.02
CA ALA A 153 14.43 -1.28 4.11
C ALA A 153 14.68 -2.16 5.35
N MET A 154 14.92 -3.48 5.15
CA MET A 154 15.24 -4.39 6.24
C MET A 154 16.54 -4.02 6.93
N LYS A 155 17.60 -3.70 6.18
CA LYS A 155 18.88 -3.22 6.75
C LYS A 155 18.70 -1.95 7.58
N LYS A 156 17.89 -1.02 7.10
CA LYS A 156 17.56 0.22 7.83
C LYS A 156 16.78 -0.09 9.11
N ALA A 157 15.83 -1.02 9.08
CA ALA A 157 15.07 -1.43 10.26
C ALA A 157 15.98 -2.01 11.36
N VAL A 158 16.92 -2.88 10.99
CA VAL A 158 17.89 -3.44 11.94
C VAL A 158 18.81 -2.35 12.50
N THR A 159 19.23 -1.42 11.66
CA THR A 159 20.09 -0.29 12.09
C THR A 159 19.35 0.62 13.07
N ASP A 160 18.07 0.92 12.81
CA ASP A 160 17.23 1.72 13.69
C ASP A 160 17.00 1.03 15.05
N ALA A 161 16.73 -0.28 15.03
CA ALA A 161 16.60 -1.06 16.26
C ALA A 161 17.89 -1.03 17.12
N LYS A 162 19.05 -1.23 16.49
CA LYS A 162 20.34 -1.16 17.20
C LYS A 162 20.56 0.19 17.85
N LYS A 163 20.33 1.27 17.08
CA LYS A 163 20.48 2.64 17.60
C LYS A 163 19.55 2.92 18.77
N LYS A 164 18.29 2.46 18.71
CA LYS A 164 17.34 2.62 19.81
C LYS A 164 17.77 1.85 21.07
N ALA A 165 18.27 0.61 20.88
CA ALA A 165 18.77 -0.20 21.99
C ALA A 165 20.00 0.44 22.67
N GLU A 166 20.94 0.97 21.88
CA GLU A 166 22.11 1.69 22.39
C GLU A 166 21.71 2.92 23.22
N ILE A 167 20.76 3.72 22.74
CA ILE A 167 20.24 4.89 23.46
C ILE A 167 19.60 4.47 24.80
N LEU A 168 18.80 3.41 24.80
CA LEU A 168 18.13 2.92 26.01
C LEU A 168 19.15 2.34 27.00
N ALA A 169 20.14 1.59 26.54
CA ALA A 169 21.20 1.03 27.38
C ALA A 169 22.01 2.17 28.04
N GLU A 170 22.47 3.15 27.26
CA GLU A 170 23.24 4.28 27.78
C GLU A 170 22.44 5.09 28.81
N ALA A 171 21.18 5.41 28.53
CA ALA A 171 20.30 6.14 29.45
C ALA A 171 20.03 5.36 30.76
N SER A 172 20.14 4.05 30.74
CA SER A 172 19.96 3.16 31.90
C SER A 172 21.26 2.79 32.61
N GLY A 173 22.40 3.30 32.12
CA GLY A 173 23.72 2.96 32.66
C GLY A 173 24.18 1.54 32.34
N LEU A 174 23.63 0.95 31.30
CA LEU A 174 23.88 -0.41 30.83
C LEU A 174 24.68 -0.40 29.52
N LYS A 175 25.25 -1.55 29.17
CA LYS A 175 25.88 -1.80 27.87
C LYS A 175 25.25 -2.99 27.17
N ILE A 176 25.04 -2.87 25.89
CA ILE A 176 24.63 -4.00 25.05
C ILE A 176 25.78 -5.00 24.95
N ILE A 177 25.50 -6.27 25.29
CA ILE A 177 26.48 -7.36 25.23
C ILE A 177 26.17 -8.39 24.15
N GLY A 178 24.89 -8.46 23.70
CA GLY A 178 24.49 -9.43 22.70
C GLY A 178 23.09 -9.18 22.13
N ILE A 179 22.72 -10.04 21.21
CA ILE A 179 21.36 -10.13 20.67
C ILE A 179 20.83 -11.49 21.05
N GLU A 180 19.68 -11.53 21.72
CA GLU A 180 19.02 -12.76 22.13
C GLU A 180 18.03 -13.23 21.05
N ILE A 181 17.15 -12.31 20.57
CA ILE A 181 16.09 -12.63 19.63
C ILE A 181 16.01 -11.55 18.56
N ILE A 182 15.86 -12.00 17.32
CA ILE A 182 15.47 -11.16 16.19
C ILE A 182 14.20 -11.74 15.61
N SER A 183 13.15 -10.92 15.52
CA SER A 183 11.89 -11.25 14.88
C SER A 183 11.60 -10.27 13.77
N GLU A 184 11.32 -10.79 12.58
CA GLU A 184 10.88 -9.98 11.45
C GLU A 184 9.40 -9.62 11.63
N GLY A 185 9.06 -8.34 11.56
CA GLY A 185 7.69 -7.83 11.65
C GLY A 185 6.99 -7.73 10.30
N GLY A 186 7.70 -8.06 9.22
CA GLY A 186 7.21 -8.04 7.85
C GLY A 186 7.72 -6.86 7.03
N VAL A 187 7.59 -7.01 5.70
CA VAL A 187 7.93 -5.99 4.72
C VAL A 187 6.70 -5.69 3.88
N TYR A 188 6.31 -4.44 3.81
CA TYR A 188 5.12 -3.97 3.12
C TYR A 188 5.49 -2.89 2.10
N SER A 189 4.82 -2.93 0.95
CA SER A 189 4.90 -1.89 -0.07
C SER A 189 3.53 -1.20 -0.14
N TYR A 190 3.50 0.12 -0.03
CA TYR A 190 2.29 0.89 -0.14
C TYR A 190 2.52 2.21 -0.89
N GLN A 191 1.47 2.68 -1.56
CA GLN A 191 1.50 4.00 -2.15
C GLN A 191 1.50 5.03 -1.02
N ASN A 192 2.45 5.96 -1.09
CA ASN A 192 2.31 7.16 -0.30
C ASN A 192 1.22 8.02 -0.95
N ASN A 193 -0.03 7.69 -0.65
CA ASN A 193 -1.10 8.64 -0.85
C ASN A 193 -0.80 9.79 0.11
N VAL A 194 -0.02 10.76 -0.37
CA VAL A 194 -0.02 12.10 0.19
C VAL A 194 -1.46 12.57 -0.06
N GLY A 195 -2.35 12.08 0.81
CA GLY A 195 -3.75 12.41 0.76
C GLY A 195 -3.84 13.90 0.67
N ASN A 196 -4.61 14.35 -0.30
CA ASN A 196 -5.08 15.71 -0.44
C ASN A 196 -4.28 16.70 0.41
N VAL A 197 -3.07 17.03 -0.03
CA VAL A 197 -2.50 18.29 0.34
C VAL A 197 -3.43 19.28 -0.35
N TYR A 198 -4.52 19.62 0.32
CA TYR A 198 -5.12 20.90 0.11
C TYR A 198 -3.94 21.86 0.24
N ALA A 199 -3.49 22.40 -0.87
CA ALA A 199 -2.52 23.47 -0.88
C ALA A 199 -3.14 24.60 -0.09
N LYS A 200 -2.85 24.61 1.22
CA LYS A 200 -3.13 25.72 2.09
C LYS A 200 -2.04 26.73 1.77
N GLY A 201 -2.39 27.67 0.91
CA GLY A 201 -1.53 28.82 0.60
C GLY A 201 -0.76 28.68 -0.70
N VAL A 202 -1.43 28.72 -1.84
CA VAL A 202 -0.93 29.36 -3.06
C VAL A 202 -2.00 30.38 -3.45
N ASP A 203 -2.10 31.43 -2.64
CA ASP A 203 -2.46 32.74 -3.17
C ASP A 203 -1.26 33.16 -4.03
N ASP A 204 -1.54 33.57 -5.26
CA ASP A 204 -0.64 33.95 -6.33
C ASP A 204 -0.03 32.79 -7.14
N ILE A 205 -0.76 32.34 -8.11
CA ILE A 205 -0.47 32.16 -9.55
C ILE A 205 -1.71 31.48 -10.14
N VAL A 206 -2.75 32.23 -10.44
CA VAL A 206 -3.74 31.86 -11.45
C VAL A 206 -3.22 32.42 -12.77
N GLU A 207 -2.26 31.74 -13.37
CA GLU A 207 -2.09 31.82 -14.81
C GLU A 207 -3.25 31.02 -15.43
N GLU A 208 -4.02 31.63 -16.29
CA GLU A 208 -5.09 30.99 -17.05
C GLU A 208 -4.55 29.75 -17.73
N ALA A 209 -4.84 28.57 -17.14
CA ALA A 209 -4.64 27.31 -17.82
C ALA A 209 -5.61 27.26 -18.99
N GLU A 210 -5.09 27.35 -20.20
CA GLU A 210 -5.84 27.15 -21.42
C GLU A 210 -6.65 25.86 -21.33
N ALA A 211 -7.91 25.91 -21.78
CA ALA A 211 -8.91 24.84 -21.66
C ALA A 211 -8.61 23.57 -22.52
N ASP A 212 -7.36 23.32 -22.85
CA ASP A 212 -6.89 22.17 -23.64
C ASP A 212 -5.86 21.29 -22.91
N ALA A 213 -5.78 21.42 -21.59
CA ALA A 213 -4.92 20.57 -20.80
C ALA A 213 -5.60 19.21 -20.59
N GLY A 214 -5.13 18.19 -21.34
CA GLY A 214 -5.53 16.79 -21.14
C GLY A 214 -5.31 16.30 -19.69
N THR A 215 -5.75 15.10 -19.38
CA THR A 215 -5.64 14.54 -18.02
C THR A 215 -4.20 14.47 -17.56
N VAL A 216 -3.84 15.26 -16.53
CA VAL A 216 -2.49 15.28 -15.94
C VAL A 216 -2.41 14.23 -14.85
N VAL A 217 -1.50 13.26 -15.03
CA VAL A 217 -1.23 12.21 -14.05
C VAL A 217 0.22 12.29 -13.61
N GLN A 218 0.45 12.42 -12.30
CA GLN A 218 1.78 12.36 -11.72
C GLN A 218 2.03 10.96 -11.16
N SER A 219 3.15 10.33 -11.53
CA SER A 219 3.51 9.02 -11.00
C SER A 219 3.77 9.08 -9.50
N ALA A 220 3.22 8.14 -8.75
CA ALA A 220 3.42 8.06 -7.32
C ALA A 220 4.81 7.52 -6.96
N LYS A 221 5.38 8.01 -5.85
CA LYS A 221 6.50 7.34 -5.17
C LYS A 221 5.92 6.33 -4.19
N LEU A 222 6.34 5.08 -4.32
CA LEU A 222 5.98 4.01 -3.41
C LEU A 222 6.92 4.02 -2.22
N ILE A 223 6.41 3.66 -1.05
CA ILE A 223 7.23 3.42 0.14
C ILE A 223 7.27 1.92 0.39
N VAL A 224 8.48 1.36 0.42
CA VAL A 224 8.75 0.02 0.92
C VAL A 224 9.17 0.17 2.37
N SER A 225 8.37 -0.36 3.28
CA SER A 225 8.60 -0.30 4.73
C SER A 225 8.88 -1.69 5.26
N ALA A 226 9.90 -1.80 6.13
CA ALA A 226 10.21 -3.01 6.87
C ALA A 226 10.19 -2.73 8.36
N SER A 227 9.83 -3.73 9.16
CA SER A 227 9.89 -3.67 10.61
C SER A 227 10.56 -4.91 11.20
N VAL A 228 11.31 -4.71 12.28
CA VAL A 228 11.93 -5.78 13.06
C VAL A 228 11.73 -5.53 14.54
N SER A 229 11.60 -6.59 15.32
CA SER A 229 11.67 -6.55 16.78
C SER A 229 12.94 -7.26 17.23
N ILE A 230 13.77 -6.59 18.02
CA ILE A 230 15.05 -7.16 18.48
C ILE A 230 15.11 -7.05 19.99
N THR A 231 15.41 -8.19 20.64
CA THR A 231 15.74 -8.26 22.06
C THR A 231 17.24 -8.37 22.22
N PHE A 232 17.80 -7.40 22.92
CA PHE A 232 19.24 -7.33 23.25
C PHE A 232 19.46 -7.73 24.70
N GLU A 233 20.59 -8.37 24.95
CA GLU A 233 21.15 -8.60 26.28
C GLU A 233 21.97 -7.38 26.69
N ALA A 234 21.83 -6.95 27.96
CA ALA A 234 22.52 -5.78 28.49
C ALA A 234 23.02 -6.03 29.93
N GLU A 235 24.15 -5.44 30.27
CA GLU A 235 24.77 -5.50 31.60
C GLU A 235 25.23 -4.12 32.08
#